data_68334c4fec4caff1ad7199e197834531
#
_entry.id   68334c4fec4caff1ad7199e197834531
#
_cell.length_a   1.000
_cell.length_b   1.000
_cell.length_c   1.000
_cell.angle_alpha   90.00
_cell.angle_beta   90.00
_cell.angle_gamma   90.00
#
_symmetry.space_group_name_H-M   'P 1'
#
loop_
_entity.id
_entity.type
_entity.pdbx_description
1 polymer ?
#
loop_
_entity_poly.entity_id
_entity_poly.type
_entity_poly.pdbx_seq_one_letter_code
_entity_poly.pdbx_strand_id
1 'polypeptide(L)'
;MKDTSTYESPFCTRYASKEMQYIFSADKKFTTWRRLWVALARAEMKLGLPVTQEQVDELEANIDNIDYECAAEREKLVRHDVMAHVYTYGQVCPKAAGIIHLGATSCYVGDNTDIIVMRDAMQVVLKKLVTVIAQLSAFAEKYKDMPALAYTHLQPAQLTTVGKRATLWINELLMDLDELEYRIKSLKLLGSKGTTGTQASFKELFEGDSSKVKELERMIAEEMGFDAVVPVSGQTYSRKIDSQIINTLGNIAQSAMKFANDMRILQNFKEMEEPFEKNQIGSSAMPYKRNPMRCERITALARYLMIDTLNPAFTAGTQWFERTLDDSANKRISVAEGFLACDAILNIMINVTANPVVYPKVIRQRIMRELPFMASENIMMDAVKKGGNRQELHEKIRTYAMEAGKQVKEEGLENDLIERILADPSFGLKREDIEAVLVPENYTGRSSEQVTEFLAECVKPVLDKYSSLTHESAEINV
;
A
#
# COMPACT_ATOMS: atom_id res chain seq x y z
N MET A 1 -6.69 -30.34 -15.88
CA MET A 1 -5.49 -29.56 -16.28
C MET A 1 -5.93 -28.12 -16.50
N LYS A 2 -5.13 -27.13 -16.11
CA LYS A 2 -5.41 -25.71 -16.38
C LYS A 2 -5.37 -25.48 -17.89
N ASP A 3 -6.36 -24.75 -18.43
CA ASP A 3 -6.35 -24.35 -19.84
C ASP A 3 -5.25 -23.31 -20.05
N THR A 4 -4.25 -23.64 -20.84
CA THR A 4 -3.10 -22.76 -21.14
C THR A 4 -3.25 -22.03 -22.46
N SER A 5 -4.38 -22.23 -23.17
CA SER A 5 -4.67 -21.61 -24.46
C SER A 5 -5.33 -20.22 -24.35
N THR A 6 -5.70 -19.81 -23.14
CA THR A 6 -6.35 -18.53 -22.87
C THR A 6 -5.46 -17.59 -22.05
N TYR A 7 -5.60 -16.28 -22.29
CA TYR A 7 -4.90 -15.28 -21.50
C TYR A 7 -5.43 -15.21 -20.07
N GLU A 8 -4.51 -15.20 -19.11
CA GLU A 8 -4.81 -14.92 -17.70
C GLU A 8 -4.00 -13.71 -17.22
N SER A 9 -4.62 -12.84 -16.43
CA SER A 9 -3.91 -11.70 -15.84
C SER A 9 -2.73 -12.15 -14.96
N PRO A 10 -1.53 -11.59 -15.15
CA PRO A 10 -0.38 -11.86 -14.28
C PRO A 10 -0.65 -11.55 -12.80
N PHE A 11 -1.55 -10.64 -12.49
CA PHE A 11 -1.96 -10.40 -11.10
C PHE A 11 -2.51 -11.68 -10.45
N CYS A 12 -3.33 -12.44 -11.17
CA CYS A 12 -3.92 -13.66 -10.62
C CYS A 12 -2.96 -14.85 -10.60
N THR A 13 -2.05 -14.92 -11.58
CA THR A 13 -1.17 -16.09 -11.74
C THR A 13 0.14 -15.98 -10.99
N ARG A 14 0.63 -14.74 -10.72
CA ARG A 14 1.98 -14.51 -10.21
C ARG A 14 2.07 -13.61 -8.99
N TYR A 15 1.25 -12.55 -8.87
CA TYR A 15 1.58 -11.45 -7.98
C TYR A 15 0.63 -11.26 -6.81
N ALA A 16 -0.68 -11.26 -7.04
CA ALA A 16 -1.66 -11.00 -5.98
C ALA A 16 -1.93 -12.22 -5.11
N SER A 17 -2.22 -12.00 -3.83
CA SER A 17 -2.59 -13.06 -2.89
C SER A 17 -3.91 -13.72 -3.27
N LYS A 18 -4.09 -14.97 -2.83
CA LYS A 18 -5.36 -15.68 -3.01
C LYS A 18 -6.53 -15.03 -2.26
N GLU A 19 -6.24 -14.40 -1.11
CA GLU A 19 -7.21 -13.63 -0.34
C GLU A 19 -7.77 -12.46 -1.15
N MET A 20 -6.90 -11.63 -1.75
CA MET A 20 -7.34 -10.51 -2.58
C MET A 20 -8.05 -10.97 -3.86
N GLN A 21 -7.57 -12.03 -4.50
CA GLN A 21 -8.23 -12.62 -5.67
C GLN A 21 -9.64 -13.11 -5.33
N TYR A 22 -9.82 -13.74 -4.16
CA TYR A 22 -11.15 -14.21 -3.72
C TYR A 22 -12.13 -13.03 -3.52
N ILE A 23 -11.68 -11.92 -2.95
CA ILE A 23 -12.54 -10.73 -2.72
C ILE A 23 -13.16 -10.22 -4.03
N PHE A 24 -12.44 -10.31 -5.15
CA PHE A 24 -12.93 -9.91 -6.48
C PHE A 24 -13.45 -11.07 -7.33
N SER A 25 -13.60 -12.26 -6.75
CA SER A 25 -14.12 -13.44 -7.46
C SER A 25 -15.62 -13.38 -7.70
N ALA A 26 -16.09 -14.21 -8.62
CA ALA A 26 -17.52 -14.44 -8.85
C ALA A 26 -18.21 -14.98 -7.59
N ASP A 27 -17.57 -15.89 -6.87
CA ASP A 27 -18.13 -16.45 -5.63
C ASP A 27 -18.40 -15.35 -4.60
N LYS A 28 -17.43 -14.51 -4.30
CA LYS A 28 -17.61 -13.40 -3.36
C LYS A 28 -18.69 -12.43 -3.84
N LYS A 29 -18.70 -12.09 -5.12
CA LYS A 29 -19.70 -11.19 -5.73
C LYS A 29 -21.11 -11.72 -5.55
N PHE A 30 -21.38 -12.94 -5.99
CA PHE A 30 -22.74 -13.44 -6.05
C PHE A 30 -23.26 -13.95 -4.69
N THR A 31 -22.41 -14.44 -3.79
CA THR A 31 -22.81 -14.69 -2.40
C THR A 31 -23.16 -13.38 -1.68
N THR A 32 -22.45 -12.28 -1.97
CA THR A 32 -22.79 -10.96 -1.42
C THR A 32 -24.13 -10.45 -1.97
N TRP A 33 -24.44 -10.66 -3.25
CA TRP A 33 -25.75 -10.35 -3.79
C TRP A 33 -26.87 -11.10 -3.03
N ARG A 34 -26.67 -12.37 -2.77
CA ARG A 34 -27.66 -13.17 -2.03
C ARG A 34 -27.80 -12.71 -0.59
N ARG A 35 -26.72 -12.37 0.09
CA ARG A 35 -26.77 -11.75 1.43
C ARG A 35 -27.55 -10.45 1.44
N LEU A 36 -27.38 -9.59 0.42
CA LEU A 36 -28.13 -8.36 0.28
C LEU A 36 -29.63 -8.62 0.04
N TRP A 37 -30.00 -9.63 -0.74
CA TRP A 37 -31.40 -10.03 -0.90
C TRP A 37 -32.00 -10.61 0.38
N VAL A 38 -31.24 -11.38 1.16
CA VAL A 38 -31.65 -11.85 2.49
C VAL A 38 -31.89 -10.66 3.44
N ALA A 39 -30.96 -9.72 3.49
CA ALA A 39 -31.08 -8.53 4.33
C ALA A 39 -32.30 -7.67 3.93
N LEU A 40 -32.55 -7.50 2.64
CA LEU A 40 -33.73 -6.81 2.11
C LEU A 40 -35.03 -7.52 2.56
N ALA A 41 -35.17 -8.82 2.28
CA ALA A 41 -36.36 -9.58 2.62
C ALA A 41 -36.63 -9.59 4.14
N ARG A 42 -35.57 -9.72 4.95
CA ARG A 42 -35.65 -9.68 6.42
C ARG A 42 -36.13 -8.31 6.92
N ALA A 43 -35.61 -7.23 6.35
CA ALA A 43 -36.02 -5.89 6.70
C ALA A 43 -37.48 -5.61 6.26
N GLU A 44 -37.84 -6.01 5.06
CA GLU A 44 -39.22 -5.91 4.53
C GLU A 44 -40.22 -6.65 5.41
N MET A 45 -39.91 -7.88 5.81
CA MET A 45 -40.73 -8.66 6.74
C MET A 45 -40.93 -7.93 8.08
N LYS A 46 -39.85 -7.46 8.68
CA LYS A 46 -39.89 -6.76 9.98
C LYS A 46 -40.68 -5.46 9.92
N LEU A 47 -40.74 -4.80 8.77
CA LEU A 47 -41.46 -3.55 8.55
C LEU A 47 -42.91 -3.78 8.09
N GLY A 48 -43.36 -5.03 8.02
CA GLY A 48 -44.76 -5.41 7.82
C GLY A 48 -45.18 -5.63 6.36
N LEU A 49 -44.24 -5.79 5.43
CA LEU A 49 -44.55 -6.26 4.08
C LEU A 49 -44.85 -7.78 4.11
N PRO A 50 -45.59 -8.29 3.10
CA PRO A 50 -46.06 -9.69 3.07
C PRO A 50 -44.87 -10.67 2.72
N VAL A 51 -43.82 -10.62 3.51
CA VAL A 51 -42.67 -11.52 3.48
C VAL A 51 -42.73 -12.39 4.74
N THR A 52 -42.60 -13.70 4.61
CA THR A 52 -42.67 -14.63 5.73
C THR A 52 -41.29 -15.03 6.23
N GLN A 53 -41.22 -15.47 7.51
CA GLN A 53 -39.99 -16.00 8.08
C GLN A 53 -39.46 -17.22 7.30
N GLU A 54 -40.37 -18.10 6.85
CA GLU A 54 -40.04 -19.29 6.06
C GLU A 54 -39.34 -18.92 4.74
N GLN A 55 -39.75 -17.81 4.09
CA GLN A 55 -39.08 -17.31 2.87
C GLN A 55 -37.69 -16.77 3.17
N VAL A 56 -37.52 -16.02 4.26
CA VAL A 56 -36.20 -15.48 4.68
C VAL A 56 -35.26 -16.64 5.02
N ASP A 57 -35.73 -17.67 5.76
CA ASP A 57 -34.91 -18.82 6.14
C ASP A 57 -34.49 -19.65 4.91
N GLU A 58 -35.38 -19.82 3.93
CA GLU A 58 -35.04 -20.48 2.67
C GLU A 58 -34.00 -19.75 1.86
N LEU A 59 -34.06 -18.39 1.78
CA LEU A 59 -33.03 -17.60 1.14
C LEU A 59 -31.70 -17.71 1.88
N GLU A 60 -31.69 -17.57 3.20
CA GLU A 60 -30.47 -17.64 4.00
C GLU A 60 -29.76 -18.99 3.88
N ALA A 61 -30.52 -20.09 3.90
CA ALA A 61 -29.97 -21.45 3.75
C ALA A 61 -29.33 -21.72 2.38
N ASN A 62 -29.63 -20.92 1.37
CA ASN A 62 -29.17 -21.11 -0.01
C ASN A 62 -28.23 -19.98 -0.50
N ILE A 63 -27.63 -19.20 0.38
CA ILE A 63 -26.71 -18.12 -0.01
C ILE A 63 -25.57 -18.63 -0.88
N ASP A 64 -24.95 -19.74 -0.49
CA ASP A 64 -23.79 -20.32 -1.18
C ASP A 64 -24.14 -21.35 -2.26
N ASN A 65 -25.43 -21.72 -2.38
CA ASN A 65 -25.91 -22.72 -3.35
C ASN A 65 -26.18 -22.08 -4.72
N ILE A 66 -25.09 -21.68 -5.43
CA ILE A 66 -25.17 -20.97 -6.71
C ILE A 66 -24.97 -21.93 -7.88
N ASP A 67 -25.97 -22.03 -8.75
CA ASP A 67 -25.86 -22.73 -10.05
C ASP A 67 -25.40 -21.72 -11.12
N TYR A 68 -24.09 -21.71 -11.37
CA TYR A 68 -23.47 -20.82 -12.36
C TYR A 68 -23.85 -21.15 -13.81
N GLU A 69 -24.12 -22.42 -14.12
CA GLU A 69 -24.52 -22.82 -15.46
C GLU A 69 -25.92 -22.30 -15.77
N CYS A 70 -26.86 -22.50 -14.85
CA CYS A 70 -28.21 -21.94 -14.93
C CYS A 70 -28.20 -20.41 -15.06
N ALA A 71 -27.38 -19.75 -14.27
CA ALA A 71 -27.22 -18.28 -14.36
C ALA A 71 -26.72 -17.83 -15.73
N ALA A 72 -25.67 -18.47 -16.26
CA ALA A 72 -25.09 -18.14 -17.55
C ALA A 72 -26.06 -18.42 -18.71
N GLU A 73 -26.80 -19.53 -18.69
CA GLU A 73 -27.82 -19.82 -19.69
C GLU A 73 -28.97 -18.81 -19.66
N ARG A 74 -29.41 -18.45 -18.45
CA ARG A 74 -30.48 -17.45 -18.30
C ARG A 74 -30.03 -16.07 -18.76
N GLU A 75 -28.77 -15.65 -18.45
CA GLU A 75 -28.23 -14.38 -18.89
C GLU A 75 -28.14 -14.29 -20.42
N LYS A 76 -27.77 -15.39 -21.11
CA LYS A 76 -27.79 -15.44 -22.59
C LYS A 76 -29.15 -15.12 -23.17
N LEU A 77 -30.22 -15.52 -22.49
CA LEU A 77 -31.60 -15.29 -22.95
C LEU A 77 -32.07 -13.87 -22.66
N VAL A 78 -31.87 -13.40 -21.41
CA VAL A 78 -32.49 -12.14 -20.97
C VAL A 78 -31.55 -10.93 -21.08
N ARG A 79 -30.24 -11.18 -21.34
CA ARG A 79 -29.18 -10.14 -21.47
C ARG A 79 -29.07 -9.23 -20.25
N HIS A 80 -29.27 -9.80 -19.07
CA HIS A 80 -29.27 -9.08 -17.82
C HIS A 80 -28.81 -9.98 -16.66
N ASP A 81 -27.63 -9.69 -16.12
CA ASP A 81 -26.97 -10.51 -15.10
C ASP A 81 -27.77 -10.59 -13.78
N VAL A 82 -28.23 -9.47 -13.23
CA VAL A 82 -29.01 -9.47 -11.97
C VAL A 82 -30.30 -10.28 -12.12
N MET A 83 -31.03 -10.12 -13.21
CA MET A 83 -32.27 -10.89 -13.43
C MET A 83 -32.01 -12.36 -13.67
N ALA A 84 -30.86 -12.72 -14.25
CA ALA A 84 -30.44 -14.12 -14.35
C ALA A 84 -30.18 -14.73 -12.96
N HIS A 85 -29.54 -14.01 -12.08
CA HIS A 85 -29.28 -14.45 -10.70
C HIS A 85 -30.53 -14.44 -9.81
N VAL A 86 -31.48 -13.51 -10.00
CA VAL A 86 -32.81 -13.58 -9.35
C VAL A 86 -33.52 -14.86 -9.74
N TYR A 87 -33.56 -15.18 -11.04
CA TYR A 87 -34.13 -16.42 -11.54
C TYR A 87 -33.47 -17.65 -10.94
N THR A 88 -32.16 -17.73 -11.01
CA THR A 88 -31.37 -18.87 -10.49
C THR A 88 -31.53 -19.03 -8.99
N TYR A 89 -31.64 -17.95 -8.23
CA TYR A 89 -31.89 -18.01 -6.78
C TYR A 89 -33.29 -18.53 -6.50
N GLY A 90 -34.29 -18.11 -7.29
CA GLY A 90 -35.68 -18.62 -7.20
C GLY A 90 -35.79 -20.10 -7.51
N GLN A 91 -34.91 -20.69 -8.34
CA GLN A 91 -34.94 -22.16 -8.61
C GLN A 91 -34.61 -22.99 -7.36
N VAL A 92 -33.70 -22.49 -6.50
CA VAL A 92 -33.32 -23.17 -5.25
C VAL A 92 -34.11 -22.65 -4.04
N CYS A 93 -34.91 -21.60 -4.21
CA CYS A 93 -35.73 -20.97 -3.17
C CYS A 93 -37.19 -20.79 -3.71
N PRO A 94 -37.92 -21.86 -4.00
CA PRO A 94 -39.24 -21.79 -4.65
C PRO A 94 -40.30 -21.02 -3.82
N LYS A 95 -40.26 -21.09 -2.48
CA LYS A 95 -41.17 -20.34 -1.61
C LYS A 95 -40.90 -18.86 -1.62
N ALA A 96 -39.62 -18.46 -1.73
CA ALA A 96 -39.18 -17.07 -1.74
C ALA A 96 -39.10 -16.48 -3.14
N ALA A 97 -39.23 -17.26 -4.21
CA ALA A 97 -38.98 -16.80 -5.59
C ALA A 97 -39.74 -15.50 -5.95
N GLY A 98 -40.94 -15.33 -5.42
CA GLY A 98 -41.79 -14.16 -5.71
C GLY A 98 -41.40 -12.87 -4.96
N ILE A 99 -40.52 -12.96 -3.95
CA ILE A 99 -40.13 -11.79 -3.14
C ILE A 99 -38.66 -11.41 -3.31
N ILE A 100 -37.89 -12.17 -4.07
CA ILE A 100 -36.48 -11.83 -4.34
C ILE A 100 -36.44 -10.51 -5.12
N HIS A 101 -35.63 -9.56 -4.62
CA HIS A 101 -35.43 -8.25 -5.29
C HIS A 101 -36.67 -7.33 -5.27
N LEU A 102 -37.57 -7.50 -4.29
CA LEU A 102 -38.79 -6.71 -4.20
C LEU A 102 -38.46 -5.20 -4.02
N GLY A 103 -39.08 -4.34 -4.82
CA GLY A 103 -38.84 -2.90 -4.81
C GLY A 103 -37.45 -2.43 -5.25
N ALA A 104 -36.48 -3.33 -5.40
CA ALA A 104 -35.10 -3.00 -5.72
C ALA A 104 -34.83 -2.85 -7.21
N THR A 105 -33.71 -2.24 -7.55
CA THR A 105 -33.11 -2.19 -8.90
C THR A 105 -31.76 -2.89 -8.89
N SER A 106 -31.20 -3.14 -10.08
CA SER A 106 -29.93 -3.87 -10.23
C SER A 106 -28.78 -3.28 -9.41
N CYS A 107 -28.74 -1.95 -9.27
CA CYS A 107 -27.70 -1.27 -8.49
C CYS A 107 -27.82 -1.52 -6.97
N TYR A 108 -28.97 -2.00 -6.48
CA TYR A 108 -29.08 -2.41 -5.09
C TYR A 108 -28.07 -3.50 -4.75
N VAL A 109 -28.01 -4.57 -5.52
CA VAL A 109 -27.02 -5.63 -5.29
C VAL A 109 -25.65 -5.28 -5.87
N GLY A 110 -25.58 -4.68 -7.06
CA GLY A 110 -24.32 -4.36 -7.72
C GLY A 110 -23.50 -3.35 -6.94
N ASP A 111 -24.05 -2.21 -6.67
CA ASP A 111 -23.33 -1.09 -6.06
C ASP A 111 -23.05 -1.31 -4.56
N ASN A 112 -24.01 -1.87 -3.81
CA ASN A 112 -23.75 -2.22 -2.42
C ASN A 112 -22.65 -3.31 -2.30
N THR A 113 -22.63 -4.28 -3.21
CA THR A 113 -21.54 -5.29 -3.27
C THR A 113 -20.20 -4.65 -3.57
N ASP A 114 -20.13 -3.72 -4.51
CA ASP A 114 -18.87 -3.01 -4.83
C ASP A 114 -18.31 -2.29 -3.59
N ILE A 115 -19.16 -1.61 -2.82
CA ILE A 115 -18.76 -0.98 -1.56
C ILE A 115 -18.26 -2.00 -0.54
N ILE A 116 -18.96 -3.14 -0.39
CA ILE A 116 -18.58 -4.20 0.55
C ILE A 116 -17.23 -4.80 0.17
N VAL A 117 -17.02 -5.16 -1.10
CA VAL A 117 -15.75 -5.77 -1.53
C VAL A 117 -14.59 -4.77 -1.46
N MET A 118 -14.80 -3.48 -1.76
CA MET A 118 -13.77 -2.45 -1.59
C MET A 118 -13.40 -2.27 -0.11
N ARG A 119 -14.37 -2.30 0.82
CA ARG A 119 -14.10 -2.28 2.27
C ARG A 119 -13.24 -3.47 2.67
N ASP A 120 -13.66 -4.68 2.31
CA ASP A 120 -12.96 -5.92 2.66
C ASP A 120 -11.53 -5.91 2.07
N ALA A 121 -11.37 -5.45 0.84
CA ALA A 121 -10.08 -5.32 0.17
C ALA A 121 -9.17 -4.27 0.86
N MET A 122 -9.71 -3.13 1.27
CA MET A 122 -8.95 -2.12 2.04
C MET A 122 -8.49 -2.67 3.39
N GLN A 123 -9.24 -3.55 4.04
CA GLN A 123 -8.82 -4.20 5.28
C GLN A 123 -7.62 -5.14 5.06
N VAL A 124 -7.58 -5.86 3.94
CA VAL A 124 -6.40 -6.66 3.56
C VAL A 124 -5.19 -5.76 3.30
N VAL A 125 -5.38 -4.65 2.59
CA VAL A 125 -4.30 -3.66 2.36
C VAL A 125 -3.79 -3.10 3.69
N LEU A 126 -4.69 -2.71 4.59
CA LEU A 126 -4.34 -2.20 5.93
C LEU A 126 -3.48 -3.17 6.72
N LYS A 127 -3.88 -4.44 6.78
CA LYS A 127 -3.15 -5.50 7.46
C LYS A 127 -1.73 -5.64 6.93
N LYS A 128 -1.54 -5.64 5.61
CA LYS A 128 -0.24 -5.74 4.96
C LYS A 128 0.61 -4.49 5.19
N LEU A 129 0.01 -3.31 5.12
CA LEU A 129 0.69 -2.04 5.36
C LEU A 129 1.23 -1.97 6.80
N VAL A 130 0.42 -2.35 7.78
CA VAL A 130 0.84 -2.44 9.19
C VAL A 130 1.98 -3.45 9.37
N THR A 131 1.95 -4.58 8.67
CA THR A 131 3.02 -5.58 8.69
C THR A 131 4.35 -4.99 8.18
N VAL A 132 4.32 -4.27 7.06
CA VAL A 132 5.52 -3.59 6.52
C VAL A 132 6.06 -2.55 7.51
N ILE A 133 5.18 -1.74 8.10
CA ILE A 133 5.55 -0.75 9.13
C ILE A 133 6.23 -1.45 10.32
N ALA A 134 5.68 -2.55 10.81
CA ALA A 134 6.25 -3.30 11.92
C ALA A 134 7.66 -3.85 11.61
N GLN A 135 7.84 -4.43 10.42
CA GLN A 135 9.14 -4.97 9.98
C GLN A 135 10.19 -3.87 9.81
N LEU A 136 9.83 -2.76 9.17
CA LEU A 136 10.73 -1.61 9.02
C LEU A 136 11.06 -0.95 10.36
N SER A 137 10.13 -0.95 11.31
CA SER A 137 10.36 -0.41 12.66
C SER A 137 11.37 -1.24 13.44
N ALA A 138 11.27 -2.57 13.37
CA ALA A 138 12.26 -3.47 13.95
C ALA A 138 13.63 -3.30 13.29
N PHE A 139 13.66 -3.09 11.97
CA PHE A 139 14.88 -2.78 11.24
C PHE A 139 15.48 -1.43 11.68
N ALA A 140 14.66 -0.39 11.78
CA ALA A 140 15.09 0.95 12.20
C ALA A 140 15.70 0.92 13.60
N GLU A 141 15.05 0.26 14.56
CA GLU A 141 15.56 0.09 15.93
C GLU A 141 16.89 -0.67 15.95
N LYS A 142 17.00 -1.77 15.19
CA LYS A 142 18.23 -2.57 15.13
C LYS A 142 19.45 -1.79 14.63
N TYR A 143 19.23 -0.85 13.70
CA TYR A 143 20.30 -0.12 13.03
C TYR A 143 20.31 1.38 13.35
N LYS A 144 19.67 1.80 14.44
CA LYS A 144 19.56 3.22 14.82
C LYS A 144 20.90 3.90 15.07
N ASP A 145 21.88 3.14 15.54
CA ASP A 145 23.22 3.65 15.90
C ASP A 145 24.25 3.42 14.80
N MET A 146 23.90 2.74 13.70
CA MET A 146 24.84 2.43 12.63
C MET A 146 25.04 3.61 11.68
N PRO A 147 26.21 4.29 11.67
CA PRO A 147 26.46 5.39 10.73
C PRO A 147 26.37 4.95 9.27
N ALA A 148 25.87 5.84 8.43
CA ALA A 148 25.82 5.69 6.98
C ALA A 148 26.00 7.07 6.32
N LEU A 149 26.51 7.10 5.08
CA LEU A 149 26.50 8.31 4.28
C LEU A 149 25.07 8.72 3.96
N ALA A 150 24.72 9.98 4.23
CA ALA A 150 23.53 10.58 3.68
C ALA A 150 23.84 11.28 2.36
N TYR A 151 22.85 11.31 1.48
CA TYR A 151 22.99 11.89 0.14
C TYR A 151 21.96 12.98 -0.07
N THR A 152 22.43 14.15 -0.57
CA THR A 152 21.60 15.18 -1.16
C THR A 152 21.99 15.31 -2.62
N HIS A 153 21.02 15.42 -3.54
CA HIS A 153 21.30 15.42 -4.98
C HIS A 153 22.10 14.20 -5.45
N LEU A 154 21.97 13.07 -4.74
CA LEU A 154 22.74 11.83 -4.90
C LEU A 154 24.26 12.02 -4.74
N GLN A 155 24.68 13.09 -4.05
CA GLN A 155 26.07 13.33 -3.66
C GLN A 155 26.22 13.10 -2.15
N PRO A 156 27.36 12.54 -1.69
CA PRO A 156 27.66 12.45 -0.26
C PRO A 156 27.54 13.82 0.40
N ALA A 157 26.82 13.89 1.52
CA ALA A 157 26.63 15.10 2.29
C ALA A 157 27.19 14.91 3.71
N GLN A 158 26.33 14.77 4.70
CA GLN A 158 26.72 14.44 6.08
C GLN A 158 26.42 12.98 6.38
N LEU A 159 26.76 12.53 7.60
CA LEU A 159 26.36 11.21 8.04
C LEU A 159 24.92 11.21 8.59
N THR A 160 24.30 10.10 8.46
CA THR A 160 23.06 9.69 9.12
C THR A 160 23.28 8.30 9.72
N THR A 161 22.19 7.62 10.13
CA THR A 161 22.26 6.18 10.44
C THR A 161 21.37 5.37 9.50
N VAL A 162 21.68 4.09 9.36
CA VAL A 162 20.86 3.13 8.59
C VAL A 162 19.43 3.12 9.12
N GLY A 163 19.25 3.09 10.45
CA GLY A 163 17.95 3.15 11.09
C GLY A 163 17.21 4.47 10.83
N LYS A 164 17.91 5.60 10.87
CA LYS A 164 17.29 6.91 10.57
C LYS A 164 16.79 6.99 9.12
N ARG A 165 17.51 6.42 8.16
CA ARG A 165 17.02 6.31 6.77
C ARG A 165 15.71 5.52 6.70
N ALA A 166 15.60 4.42 7.44
CA ALA A 166 14.38 3.62 7.47
C ALA A 166 13.17 4.38 8.04
N THR A 167 13.36 5.31 8.98
CA THR A 167 12.25 6.13 9.49
C THR A 167 11.64 7.03 8.43
N LEU A 168 12.36 7.39 7.37
CA LEU A 168 11.81 8.17 6.26
C LEU A 168 10.77 7.33 5.49
N TRP A 169 11.07 6.07 5.24
CA TRP A 169 10.13 5.15 4.59
C TRP A 169 8.91 4.87 5.47
N ILE A 170 9.13 4.64 6.76
CA ILE A 170 8.04 4.41 7.72
C ILE A 170 7.11 5.61 7.81
N ASN A 171 7.65 6.83 7.83
CA ASN A 171 6.85 8.05 7.94
C ASN A 171 5.89 8.22 6.75
N GLU A 172 6.33 7.93 5.53
CA GLU A 172 5.45 7.95 4.36
C GLU A 172 4.35 6.89 4.45
N LEU A 173 4.69 5.67 4.89
CA LEU A 173 3.70 4.60 5.09
C LEU A 173 2.69 4.91 6.22
N LEU A 174 3.06 5.66 7.25
CA LEU A 174 2.13 6.14 8.27
C LEU A 174 1.13 7.16 7.70
N MET A 175 1.57 8.06 6.82
CA MET A 175 0.67 8.97 6.10
C MET A 175 -0.35 8.20 5.24
N ASP A 176 0.12 7.16 4.56
CA ASP A 176 -0.74 6.28 3.76
C ASP A 176 -1.76 5.52 4.64
N LEU A 177 -1.33 5.07 5.82
CA LEU A 177 -2.20 4.37 6.77
C LEU A 177 -3.31 5.28 7.30
N ASP A 178 -3.00 6.52 7.66
CA ASP A 178 -3.99 7.50 8.12
C ASP A 178 -5.06 7.75 7.04
N GLU A 179 -4.66 7.90 5.79
CA GLU A 179 -5.59 8.10 4.68
C GLU A 179 -6.43 6.82 4.42
N LEU A 180 -5.83 5.64 4.49
CA LEU A 180 -6.53 4.37 4.33
C LEU A 180 -7.56 4.14 5.44
N GLU A 181 -7.21 4.41 6.70
CA GLU A 181 -8.14 4.34 7.84
C GLU A 181 -9.32 5.29 7.65
N TYR A 182 -9.03 6.52 7.21
CA TYR A 182 -10.08 7.49 6.92
C TYR A 182 -11.01 6.99 5.82
N ARG A 183 -10.49 6.38 4.75
CA ARG A 183 -11.32 5.83 3.66
C ARG A 183 -12.21 4.70 4.16
N ILE A 184 -11.67 3.74 4.91
CA ILE A 184 -12.46 2.64 5.49
C ILE A 184 -13.59 3.19 6.37
N LYS A 185 -13.27 4.12 7.27
CA LYS A 185 -14.24 4.71 8.20
C LYS A 185 -15.30 5.56 7.52
N SER A 186 -14.95 6.26 6.45
CA SER A 186 -15.89 7.16 5.73
C SER A 186 -16.83 6.44 4.79
N LEU A 187 -16.61 5.14 4.56
CA LEU A 187 -17.37 4.36 3.58
C LEU A 187 -18.82 4.14 4.07
N LYS A 188 -19.77 4.32 3.15
CA LYS A 188 -21.20 4.13 3.39
C LYS A 188 -21.79 3.25 2.30
N LEU A 189 -22.79 2.43 2.62
CA LEU A 189 -23.54 1.72 1.61
C LEU A 189 -24.33 2.69 0.71
N LEU A 190 -24.64 2.27 -0.51
CA LEU A 190 -25.62 2.94 -1.34
C LEU A 190 -26.99 2.94 -0.64
N GLY A 191 -27.38 1.81 -0.09
CA GLY A 191 -28.70 1.57 0.47
C GLY A 191 -29.72 1.16 -0.60
N SER A 192 -30.99 1.39 -0.33
CA SER A 192 -32.14 1.05 -1.18
C SER A 192 -32.68 2.29 -1.88
N LYS A 193 -31.93 2.83 -2.85
CA LYS A 193 -32.23 4.14 -3.47
C LYS A 193 -33.23 4.07 -4.63
N GLY A 194 -33.39 2.92 -5.27
CA GLY A 194 -34.29 2.76 -6.41
C GLY A 194 -33.72 3.30 -7.73
N THR A 195 -34.57 3.42 -8.73
CA THR A 195 -34.17 3.68 -10.13
C THR A 195 -33.45 5.01 -10.34
N THR A 196 -33.87 6.05 -9.61
CA THR A 196 -33.33 7.42 -9.76
C THR A 196 -32.86 8.03 -8.43
N GLY A 197 -32.73 7.22 -7.40
CA GLY A 197 -32.32 7.69 -6.06
C GLY A 197 -33.45 8.25 -5.22
N THR A 198 -34.68 8.25 -5.73
CA THR A 198 -35.85 8.85 -5.06
C THR A 198 -36.57 7.90 -4.09
N GLN A 199 -36.24 6.62 -4.11
CA GLN A 199 -36.88 5.56 -3.31
C GLN A 199 -38.36 5.36 -3.61
N ALA A 200 -38.84 5.78 -4.78
CA ALA A 200 -40.26 5.81 -5.14
C ALA A 200 -40.94 4.45 -4.97
N SER A 201 -40.32 3.36 -5.47
CA SER A 201 -40.89 2.01 -5.36
C SER A 201 -41.00 1.54 -3.90
N PHE A 202 -40.00 1.82 -3.07
CA PHE A 202 -40.07 1.47 -1.64
C PHE A 202 -41.11 2.32 -0.90
N LYS A 203 -41.22 3.61 -1.25
CA LYS A 203 -42.26 4.47 -0.67
C LYS A 203 -43.65 3.98 -1.04
N GLU A 204 -43.87 3.49 -2.26
CA GLU A 204 -45.11 2.89 -2.69
C GLU A 204 -45.41 1.58 -1.93
N LEU A 205 -44.44 0.69 -1.79
CA LEU A 205 -44.58 -0.55 -1.02
C LEU A 205 -44.97 -0.31 0.44
N PHE A 206 -44.52 0.77 1.04
CA PHE A 206 -44.89 1.19 2.40
C PHE A 206 -46.02 2.21 2.44
N GLU A 207 -46.89 2.26 1.41
CA GLU A 207 -48.08 3.10 1.35
C GLU A 207 -47.81 4.58 1.67
N GLY A 208 -46.67 5.08 1.27
CA GLY A 208 -46.23 6.47 1.46
C GLY A 208 -45.44 6.73 2.75
N ASP A 209 -45.25 5.75 3.61
CA ASP A 209 -44.52 5.91 4.89
C ASP A 209 -43.01 6.01 4.67
N SER A 210 -42.53 7.25 4.62
CA SER A 210 -41.10 7.55 4.47
C SER A 210 -40.23 7.14 5.69
N SER A 211 -40.87 6.95 6.87
CA SER A 211 -40.10 6.50 8.05
C SER A 211 -39.69 5.04 7.92
N LYS A 212 -40.57 4.20 7.40
CA LYS A 212 -40.26 2.78 7.09
C LYS A 212 -39.22 2.65 6.00
N VAL A 213 -39.24 3.52 4.99
CA VAL A 213 -38.22 3.51 3.94
C VAL A 213 -36.81 3.81 4.51
N LYS A 214 -36.70 4.78 5.41
CA LYS A 214 -35.46 5.10 6.10
C LYS A 214 -35.01 3.98 7.03
N GLU A 215 -35.97 3.36 7.73
CA GLU A 215 -35.67 2.25 8.64
C GLU A 215 -35.20 1.00 7.87
N LEU A 216 -35.77 0.72 6.68
CA LEU A 216 -35.31 -0.33 5.77
C LEU A 216 -33.81 -0.16 5.44
N GLU A 217 -33.39 1.03 5.04
CA GLU A 217 -32.00 1.32 4.73
C GLU A 217 -31.08 1.14 5.94
N ARG A 218 -31.51 1.63 7.10
CA ARG A 218 -30.74 1.49 8.35
C ARG A 218 -30.52 0.02 8.71
N MET A 219 -31.56 -0.79 8.64
CA MET A 219 -31.51 -2.22 8.94
C MET A 219 -30.59 -2.97 8.00
N ILE A 220 -30.65 -2.68 6.69
CA ILE A 220 -29.75 -3.30 5.69
C ILE A 220 -28.30 -2.87 5.96
N ALA A 221 -28.04 -1.59 6.22
CA ALA A 221 -26.70 -1.12 6.49
C ALA A 221 -26.10 -1.81 7.74
N GLU A 222 -26.86 -1.86 8.82
CA GLU A 222 -26.46 -2.52 10.08
C GLU A 222 -26.14 -4.00 9.86
N GLU A 223 -27.00 -4.74 9.14
CA GLU A 223 -26.81 -6.17 8.84
C GLU A 223 -25.56 -6.40 7.98
N MET A 224 -25.21 -5.47 7.08
CA MET A 224 -24.02 -5.53 6.25
C MET A 224 -22.77 -4.94 6.93
N GLY A 225 -22.89 -4.50 8.18
CA GLY A 225 -21.78 -3.99 8.99
C GLY A 225 -21.33 -2.59 8.59
N PHE A 226 -22.28 -1.70 8.26
CA PHE A 226 -22.03 -0.29 7.98
C PHE A 226 -22.84 0.62 8.91
N ASP A 227 -22.22 1.70 9.33
CA ASP A 227 -22.85 2.68 10.25
C ASP A 227 -23.92 3.54 9.55
N ALA A 228 -23.86 3.65 8.22
CA ALA A 228 -24.75 4.54 7.47
C ALA A 228 -24.86 4.17 5.99
N VAL A 229 -25.89 4.72 5.35
CA VAL A 229 -26.04 4.79 3.89
C VAL A 229 -25.69 6.19 3.39
N VAL A 230 -25.39 6.31 2.09
CA VAL A 230 -25.21 7.64 1.47
C VAL A 230 -26.51 8.47 1.60
N PRO A 231 -26.43 9.76 1.96
CA PRO A 231 -27.64 10.56 2.23
C PRO A 231 -28.43 10.84 0.95
N VAL A 232 -27.76 11.01 -0.17
CA VAL A 232 -28.35 11.24 -1.50
C VAL A 232 -27.56 10.53 -2.57
N SER A 233 -28.24 10.07 -3.60
CA SER A 233 -27.59 9.47 -4.79
C SER A 233 -28.57 9.53 -5.98
N GLY A 234 -28.06 9.24 -7.17
CA GLY A 234 -28.89 8.76 -8.27
C GLY A 234 -29.22 7.27 -8.10
N GLN A 235 -29.20 6.52 -9.19
CA GLN A 235 -29.33 5.07 -9.14
C GLN A 235 -28.13 4.39 -8.50
N THR A 236 -26.94 5.00 -8.61
CA THR A 236 -25.66 4.48 -8.15
C THR A 236 -25.09 5.36 -7.03
N TYR A 237 -24.13 4.84 -6.24
CA TYR A 237 -23.29 5.70 -5.44
C TYR A 237 -22.39 6.56 -6.35
N SER A 238 -21.91 7.70 -5.84
CA SER A 238 -21.00 8.56 -6.61
C SER A 238 -19.70 7.82 -6.96
N ARG A 239 -19.38 7.70 -8.24
CA ARG A 239 -18.14 7.09 -8.74
C ARG A 239 -16.87 7.83 -8.28
N LYS A 240 -17.04 9.01 -7.66
CA LYS A 240 -15.97 9.70 -6.96
C LYS A 240 -15.41 8.88 -5.78
N ILE A 241 -16.21 7.99 -5.19
CA ILE A 241 -15.77 7.07 -4.13
C ILE A 241 -14.69 6.11 -4.68
N ASP A 242 -14.92 5.51 -5.85
CA ASP A 242 -13.94 4.65 -6.50
C ASP A 242 -12.62 5.40 -6.76
N SER A 243 -12.73 6.63 -7.30
CA SER A 243 -11.57 7.49 -7.55
C SER A 243 -10.80 7.80 -6.26
N GLN A 244 -11.48 8.13 -5.17
CA GLN A 244 -10.84 8.41 -3.90
C GLN A 244 -10.12 7.18 -3.33
N ILE A 245 -10.73 6.00 -3.41
CA ILE A 245 -10.13 4.75 -2.93
C ILE A 245 -8.90 4.39 -3.77
N ILE A 246 -9.01 4.39 -5.10
CA ILE A 246 -7.87 4.02 -5.95
C ILE A 246 -6.74 5.05 -5.85
N ASN A 247 -7.03 6.33 -5.61
CA ASN A 247 -6.00 7.33 -5.31
C ASN A 247 -5.28 7.04 -3.99
N THR A 248 -5.97 6.59 -2.94
CA THR A 248 -5.34 6.15 -1.69
C THR A 248 -4.39 4.98 -1.94
N LEU A 249 -4.79 3.98 -2.75
CA LEU A 249 -3.90 2.89 -3.14
C LEU A 249 -2.71 3.39 -3.99
N GLY A 250 -2.94 4.39 -4.83
CA GLY A 250 -1.89 5.06 -5.62
C GLY A 250 -0.84 5.76 -4.75
N ASN A 251 -1.23 6.35 -3.61
CA ASN A 251 -0.32 6.94 -2.64
C ASN A 251 0.56 5.85 -1.98
N ILE A 252 -0.02 4.73 -1.56
CA ILE A 252 0.75 3.57 -1.07
C ILE A 252 1.77 3.10 -2.11
N ALA A 253 1.38 3.07 -3.40
CA ALA A 253 2.29 2.73 -4.48
C ALA A 253 3.45 3.73 -4.64
N GLN A 254 3.23 5.02 -4.40
CA GLN A 254 4.31 6.04 -4.39
C GLN A 254 5.33 5.76 -3.29
N SER A 255 4.88 5.53 -2.06
CA SER A 255 5.74 5.21 -0.92
C SER A 255 6.53 3.93 -1.16
N ALA A 256 5.88 2.88 -1.69
CA ALA A 256 6.51 1.64 -2.07
C ALA A 256 7.57 1.82 -3.18
N MET A 257 7.28 2.65 -4.18
CA MET A 257 8.22 2.97 -5.26
C MET A 257 9.44 3.70 -4.74
N LYS A 258 9.26 4.66 -3.84
CA LYS A 258 10.37 5.37 -3.21
C LYS A 258 11.27 4.41 -2.42
N PHE A 259 10.71 3.60 -1.53
CA PHE A 259 11.44 2.57 -0.80
C PHE A 259 12.24 1.67 -1.75
N ALA A 260 11.59 1.14 -2.78
CA ALA A 260 12.21 0.21 -3.73
C ALA A 260 13.35 0.87 -4.55
N ASN A 261 13.20 2.13 -4.93
CA ASN A 261 14.27 2.88 -5.62
C ASN A 261 15.47 3.13 -4.70
N ASP A 262 15.24 3.52 -3.44
CA ASP A 262 16.31 3.67 -2.45
C ASP A 262 17.07 2.34 -2.25
N MET A 263 16.35 1.23 -2.11
CA MET A 263 16.95 -0.11 -1.99
C MET A 263 17.78 -0.49 -3.21
N ARG A 264 17.32 -0.20 -4.43
CA ARG A 264 18.07 -0.47 -5.68
C ARG A 264 19.37 0.34 -5.74
N ILE A 265 19.35 1.60 -5.28
CA ILE A 265 20.54 2.45 -5.20
C ILE A 265 21.50 1.92 -4.12
N LEU A 266 21.00 1.55 -2.95
CA LEU A 266 21.81 0.98 -1.86
C LEU A 266 22.44 -0.34 -2.27
N GLN A 267 21.75 -1.16 -3.06
CA GLN A 267 22.31 -2.40 -3.63
C GLN A 267 23.40 -2.12 -4.67
N ASN A 268 23.23 -1.08 -5.51
CA ASN A 268 24.32 -0.65 -6.40
C ASN A 268 25.56 -0.19 -5.62
N PHE A 269 25.37 0.47 -4.48
CA PHE A 269 26.45 0.85 -3.56
C PHE A 269 27.02 -0.33 -2.78
N LYS A 270 26.42 -1.49 -2.85
CA LYS A 270 26.76 -2.70 -2.08
C LYS A 270 26.63 -2.49 -0.55
N GLU A 271 25.82 -1.53 -0.15
CA GLU A 271 25.57 -1.23 1.26
C GLU A 271 24.46 -2.10 1.84
N MET A 272 23.43 -2.36 1.05
CA MET A 272 22.29 -3.22 1.40
C MET A 272 21.85 -4.03 0.19
N GLU A 273 21.17 -5.15 0.44
CA GLU A 273 20.54 -5.99 -0.58
C GLU A 273 19.17 -6.46 -0.11
N GLU A 274 18.26 -6.73 -1.06
CA GLU A 274 17.06 -7.49 -0.79
C GLU A 274 17.40 -8.94 -0.41
N PRO A 275 16.51 -9.67 0.31
CA PRO A 275 16.75 -11.07 0.65
C PRO A 275 16.98 -11.91 -0.60
N PHE A 276 17.94 -12.84 -0.52
CA PHE A 276 18.26 -13.75 -1.61
C PHE A 276 18.12 -15.20 -1.13
N GLU A 277 17.30 -15.98 -1.80
CA GLU A 277 17.02 -17.35 -1.41
C GLU A 277 18.14 -18.30 -1.85
N LYS A 278 18.35 -19.39 -1.07
CA LYS A 278 19.45 -20.33 -1.27
C LYS A 278 19.56 -20.89 -2.69
N ASN A 279 18.41 -21.09 -3.35
CA ASN A 279 18.34 -21.68 -4.69
C ASN A 279 17.97 -20.65 -5.77
N GLN A 280 17.91 -19.36 -5.42
CA GLN A 280 17.56 -18.31 -6.35
C GLN A 280 18.69 -18.07 -7.34
N ILE A 281 18.37 -17.93 -8.64
CA ILE A 281 19.29 -17.55 -9.70
C ILE A 281 19.13 -16.07 -9.98
N GLY A 282 20.17 -15.29 -9.70
CA GLY A 282 20.14 -13.83 -9.91
C GLY A 282 20.39 -13.40 -11.36
N SER A 283 21.08 -14.23 -12.14
CA SER A 283 21.40 -13.97 -13.55
C SER A 283 21.71 -15.28 -14.29
N SER A 284 21.19 -15.42 -15.50
CA SER A 284 21.46 -16.58 -16.36
C SER A 284 22.89 -16.62 -16.90
N ALA A 285 23.51 -15.44 -17.07
CA ALA A 285 24.87 -15.33 -17.64
C ALA A 285 25.97 -15.16 -16.57
N MET A 286 25.64 -14.54 -15.45
CA MET A 286 26.58 -14.24 -14.36
C MET A 286 26.01 -14.74 -13.03
N PRO A 287 26.27 -16.01 -12.64
CA PRO A 287 25.62 -16.64 -11.48
C PRO A 287 25.84 -15.92 -10.14
N TYR A 288 26.97 -15.22 -9.98
CA TYR A 288 27.28 -14.43 -8.78
C TYR A 288 26.53 -13.11 -8.67
N LYS A 289 25.87 -12.65 -9.76
CA LYS A 289 25.20 -11.36 -9.83
C LYS A 289 23.85 -11.44 -9.13
N ARG A 290 23.67 -10.65 -8.09
CA ARG A 290 22.40 -10.49 -7.38
C ARG A 290 21.69 -9.24 -7.86
N ASN A 291 20.59 -9.42 -8.59
CA ASN A 291 19.79 -8.30 -9.07
C ASN A 291 18.69 -7.96 -8.05
N PRO A 292 18.33 -6.67 -7.87
CA PRO A 292 17.21 -6.25 -7.00
C PRO A 292 15.86 -6.50 -7.66
N MET A 293 15.58 -7.75 -8.05
CA MET A 293 14.42 -8.10 -8.89
C MET A 293 13.09 -7.85 -8.20
N ARG A 294 13.03 -7.99 -6.87
CA ARG A 294 11.82 -7.72 -6.09
C ARG A 294 11.53 -6.22 -6.04
N CYS A 295 12.54 -5.41 -5.77
CA CYS A 295 12.41 -3.95 -5.80
C CYS A 295 12.12 -3.43 -7.23
N GLU A 296 12.65 -4.03 -8.28
CA GLU A 296 12.28 -3.72 -9.67
C GLU A 296 10.81 -4.03 -9.97
N ARG A 297 10.27 -5.13 -9.44
CA ARG A 297 8.85 -5.46 -9.57
C ARG A 297 7.97 -4.49 -8.80
N ILE A 298 8.34 -4.12 -7.58
CA ILE A 298 7.62 -3.07 -6.83
C ILE A 298 7.51 -1.81 -7.67
N THR A 299 8.61 -1.30 -8.22
CA THR A 299 8.59 -0.07 -9.03
C THR A 299 7.76 -0.23 -10.31
N ALA A 300 7.76 -1.40 -10.93
CA ALA A 300 6.97 -1.66 -12.13
C ALA A 300 5.46 -1.72 -11.85
N LEU A 301 5.07 -2.45 -10.80
CA LEU A 301 3.65 -2.56 -10.38
C LEU A 301 3.12 -1.23 -9.82
N ALA A 302 3.95 -0.49 -9.07
CA ALA A 302 3.60 0.82 -8.56
C ALA A 302 3.29 1.81 -9.69
N ARG A 303 4.10 1.81 -10.75
CA ARG A 303 3.86 2.63 -11.94
C ARG A 303 2.52 2.29 -12.60
N TYR A 304 2.17 1.00 -12.71
CA TYR A 304 0.88 0.58 -13.23
C TYR A 304 -0.26 1.15 -12.38
N LEU A 305 -0.23 0.94 -11.07
CA LEU A 305 -1.28 1.40 -10.15
C LEU A 305 -1.42 2.93 -10.14
N MET A 306 -0.31 3.65 -10.13
CA MET A 306 -0.32 5.13 -10.16
C MET A 306 -0.99 5.67 -11.44
N ILE A 307 -0.80 5.02 -12.59
CA ILE A 307 -1.47 5.40 -13.85
C ILE A 307 -2.95 4.99 -13.81
N ASP A 308 -3.28 3.84 -13.21
CA ASP A 308 -4.65 3.37 -13.10
C ASP A 308 -5.56 4.32 -12.29
N THR A 309 -5.01 5.14 -11.41
CA THR A 309 -5.79 6.17 -10.67
C THR A 309 -6.58 7.11 -11.58
N LEU A 310 -6.15 7.29 -12.83
CA LEU A 310 -6.84 8.13 -13.81
C LEU A 310 -8.15 7.51 -14.30
N ASN A 311 -8.24 6.18 -14.38
CA ASN A 311 -9.43 5.48 -14.85
C ASN A 311 -10.68 5.85 -14.04
N PRO A 312 -10.74 5.62 -12.70
CA PRO A 312 -11.91 5.99 -11.92
C PRO A 312 -12.10 7.51 -11.81
N ALA A 313 -11.05 8.32 -11.96
CA ALA A 313 -11.18 9.79 -11.97
C ALA A 313 -11.94 10.26 -13.22
N PHE A 314 -11.60 9.77 -14.41
CA PHE A 314 -12.33 10.06 -15.63
C PHE A 314 -13.74 9.49 -15.60
N THR A 315 -13.91 8.26 -15.12
CA THR A 315 -15.23 7.63 -14.96
C THR A 315 -16.15 8.48 -14.08
N ALA A 316 -15.64 8.99 -12.95
CA ALA A 316 -16.42 9.87 -12.07
C ALA A 316 -16.83 11.17 -12.76
N GLY A 317 -15.96 11.75 -13.58
CA GLY A 317 -16.21 12.99 -14.31
C GLY A 317 -17.16 12.86 -15.50
N THR A 318 -17.36 11.63 -16.01
CA THR A 318 -18.21 11.36 -17.19
C THR A 318 -19.59 10.78 -16.83
N GLN A 319 -19.95 10.68 -15.53
CA GLN A 319 -21.29 10.27 -15.13
C GLN A 319 -22.30 11.37 -15.43
N TRP A 320 -23.44 10.98 -16.04
CA TRP A 320 -24.52 11.89 -16.43
C TRP A 320 -25.74 11.70 -15.55
N PHE A 321 -26.25 12.80 -14.97
CA PHE A 321 -27.47 12.83 -14.18
C PHE A 321 -27.53 11.69 -13.15
N GLU A 322 -28.62 10.93 -13.13
CA GLU A 322 -28.87 9.88 -12.14
C GLU A 322 -28.22 8.54 -12.50
N ARG A 323 -27.87 8.31 -13.78
CA ARG A 323 -27.24 7.09 -14.25
C ARG A 323 -26.71 7.21 -15.67
N THR A 324 -25.49 6.74 -15.91
CA THR A 324 -24.97 6.27 -17.20
C THR A 324 -24.27 4.93 -17.02
N LEU A 325 -24.18 4.10 -18.06
CA LEU A 325 -23.51 2.80 -18.04
C LEU A 325 -22.01 2.89 -18.37
N ASP A 326 -21.50 4.08 -18.58
CA ASP A 326 -20.12 4.37 -18.95
C ASP A 326 -19.10 3.84 -17.95
N ASP A 327 -19.47 3.77 -16.67
CA ASP A 327 -18.66 3.22 -15.61
C ASP A 327 -18.44 1.71 -15.66
N SER A 328 -19.41 0.96 -16.19
CA SER A 328 -19.54 -0.48 -15.95
C SER A 328 -18.31 -1.29 -16.41
N ALA A 329 -17.89 -1.14 -17.65
CA ALA A 329 -16.74 -1.90 -18.18
C ALA A 329 -15.41 -1.44 -17.57
N ASN A 330 -15.19 -0.13 -17.48
CA ASN A 330 -13.95 0.43 -16.92
C ASN A 330 -13.76 0.05 -15.46
N LYS A 331 -14.80 0.23 -14.62
CA LYS A 331 -14.77 -0.07 -13.19
C LYS A 331 -14.49 -1.55 -12.89
N ARG A 332 -15.03 -2.47 -13.68
CA ARG A 332 -14.80 -3.92 -13.54
C ARG A 332 -13.33 -4.31 -13.68
N ILE A 333 -12.55 -3.51 -14.42
CA ILE A 333 -11.12 -3.71 -14.65
C ILE A 333 -10.32 -2.87 -13.64
N SER A 334 -10.48 -1.56 -13.67
CA SER A 334 -9.62 -0.62 -12.95
C SER A 334 -9.68 -0.79 -11.43
N VAL A 335 -10.86 -0.96 -10.85
CA VAL A 335 -10.98 -1.11 -9.40
C VAL A 335 -10.38 -2.44 -8.93
N ALA A 336 -10.73 -3.55 -9.56
CA ALA A 336 -10.22 -4.86 -9.17
C ALA A 336 -8.70 -4.96 -9.36
N GLU A 337 -8.19 -4.56 -10.53
CA GLU A 337 -6.76 -4.60 -10.81
C GLU A 337 -5.95 -3.60 -9.99
N GLY A 338 -6.52 -2.45 -9.63
CA GLY A 338 -5.92 -1.50 -8.70
C GLY A 338 -5.65 -2.14 -7.32
N PHE A 339 -6.61 -2.86 -6.77
CA PHE A 339 -6.43 -3.60 -5.52
C PHE A 339 -5.47 -4.78 -5.65
N LEU A 340 -5.55 -5.55 -6.73
CA LEU A 340 -4.63 -6.66 -7.00
C LEU A 340 -3.18 -6.16 -7.15
N ALA A 341 -2.98 -5.00 -7.78
CA ALA A 341 -1.67 -4.37 -7.90
C ALA A 341 -1.13 -3.90 -6.55
N CYS A 342 -1.95 -3.23 -5.72
CA CYS A 342 -1.56 -2.79 -4.38
C CYS A 342 -1.20 -3.99 -3.49
N ASP A 343 -2.01 -5.02 -3.50
CA ASP A 343 -1.77 -6.27 -2.79
C ASP A 343 -0.43 -6.92 -3.20
N ALA A 344 -0.17 -7.01 -4.48
CA ALA A 344 1.07 -7.53 -5.04
C ALA A 344 2.30 -6.72 -4.58
N ILE A 345 2.21 -5.39 -4.62
CA ILE A 345 3.26 -4.48 -4.15
C ILE A 345 3.57 -4.73 -2.67
N LEU A 346 2.53 -4.78 -1.83
CA LEU A 346 2.71 -4.98 -0.39
C LEU A 346 3.22 -6.39 -0.05
N ASN A 347 2.80 -7.44 -0.76
CA ASN A 347 3.36 -8.78 -0.62
C ASN A 347 4.88 -8.79 -0.86
N ILE A 348 5.31 -8.15 -1.95
CA ILE A 348 6.74 -8.08 -2.25
C ILE A 348 7.47 -7.24 -1.20
N MET A 349 6.89 -6.12 -0.75
CA MET A 349 7.46 -5.31 0.32
C MET A 349 7.63 -6.10 1.62
N ILE A 350 6.61 -6.85 2.06
CA ILE A 350 6.69 -7.71 3.25
C ILE A 350 7.87 -8.67 3.15
N ASN A 351 8.05 -9.28 1.98
CA ASN A 351 9.17 -10.19 1.77
C ASN A 351 10.53 -9.47 1.82
N VAL A 352 10.65 -8.31 1.18
CA VAL A 352 11.91 -7.54 1.17
C VAL A 352 12.24 -6.99 2.56
N THR A 353 11.23 -6.47 3.29
CA THR A 353 11.44 -5.84 4.60
C THR A 353 11.59 -6.82 5.76
N ALA A 354 11.20 -8.09 5.57
CA ALA A 354 11.36 -9.12 6.59
C ALA A 354 12.84 -9.36 6.98
N ASN A 355 13.74 -9.42 6.00
CA ASN A 355 15.14 -9.74 6.24
C ASN A 355 16.09 -9.02 5.24
N PRO A 356 16.10 -7.69 5.17
CA PRO A 356 17.04 -6.99 4.31
C PRO A 356 18.48 -7.23 4.78
N VAL A 357 19.39 -7.42 3.83
CA VAL A 357 20.81 -7.67 4.13
C VAL A 357 21.53 -6.33 4.21
N VAL A 358 22.31 -6.11 5.26
CA VAL A 358 23.14 -4.93 5.46
C VAL A 358 24.60 -5.34 5.52
N TYR A 359 25.48 -4.57 4.87
CA TYR A 359 26.92 -4.80 4.82
C TYR A 359 27.70 -3.71 5.60
N PRO A 360 27.84 -3.83 6.94
CA PRO A 360 28.43 -2.78 7.78
C PRO A 360 29.86 -2.40 7.38
N LYS A 361 30.67 -3.36 6.94
CA LYS A 361 32.05 -3.11 6.52
C LYS A 361 32.13 -2.29 5.24
N VAL A 362 31.24 -2.53 4.29
CA VAL A 362 31.15 -1.73 3.05
C VAL A 362 30.68 -0.31 3.36
N ILE A 363 29.64 -0.16 4.20
CA ILE A 363 29.15 1.15 4.64
C ILE A 363 30.30 1.93 5.29
N ARG A 364 31.02 1.32 6.25
CA ARG A 364 32.15 1.96 6.91
C ARG A 364 33.27 2.35 5.92
N GLN A 365 33.61 1.49 4.98
CA GLN A 365 34.61 1.78 3.95
C GLN A 365 34.22 3.00 3.12
N ARG A 366 32.96 3.10 2.73
CA ARG A 366 32.45 4.26 1.97
C ARG A 366 32.47 5.53 2.80
N ILE A 367 32.06 5.46 4.08
CA ILE A 367 32.17 6.61 5.01
C ILE A 367 33.60 7.10 5.09
N MET A 368 34.58 6.21 5.30
CA MET A 368 35.99 6.59 5.51
C MET A 368 36.63 7.25 4.29
N ARG A 369 36.06 7.10 3.09
CA ARG A 369 36.51 7.82 1.88
C ARG A 369 36.08 9.30 1.89
N GLU A 370 34.94 9.60 2.48
CA GLU A 370 34.31 10.92 2.47
C GLU A 370 34.52 11.68 3.80
N LEU A 371 34.68 10.95 4.90
CA LEU A 371 34.76 11.52 6.25
C LEU A 371 35.92 12.53 6.42
N PRO A 372 37.10 12.38 5.81
CA PRO A 372 38.16 13.38 5.88
C PRO A 372 37.72 14.77 5.44
N PHE A 373 36.88 14.87 4.39
CA PHE A 373 36.33 16.15 3.94
C PHE A 373 35.29 16.69 4.92
N MET A 374 34.44 15.84 5.49
CA MET A 374 33.41 16.25 6.46
C MET A 374 34.01 16.67 7.79
N ALA A 375 35.08 15.99 8.22
CA ALA A 375 35.78 16.27 9.49
C ALA A 375 36.76 17.43 9.45
N SER A 376 36.94 18.06 8.30
CA SER A 376 37.96 19.12 8.10
C SER A 376 37.86 20.27 9.08
N GLU A 377 36.61 20.66 9.47
CA GLU A 377 36.41 21.71 10.49
C GLU A 377 36.86 21.23 11.88
N ASN A 378 36.53 20.02 12.27
CA ASN A 378 36.90 19.42 13.56
C ASN A 378 38.44 19.31 13.68
N ILE A 379 39.08 18.82 12.60
CA ILE A 379 40.56 18.74 12.50
C ILE A 379 41.20 20.12 12.64
N MET A 380 40.65 21.13 11.95
CA MET A 380 41.11 22.48 12.07
C MET A 380 40.99 23.02 13.50
N MET A 381 39.85 22.78 14.15
CA MET A 381 39.63 23.25 15.53
C MET A 381 40.58 22.58 16.53
N ASP A 382 40.94 21.35 16.35
CA ASP A 382 41.92 20.67 17.20
C ASP A 382 43.34 21.21 16.96
N ALA A 383 43.72 21.53 15.73
CA ALA A 383 44.96 22.22 15.42
C ALA A 383 45.02 23.62 16.06
N VAL A 384 43.88 24.37 16.05
CA VAL A 384 43.79 25.67 16.73
C VAL A 384 43.98 25.53 18.24
N LYS A 385 43.38 24.51 18.89
CA LYS A 385 43.60 24.24 20.31
C LYS A 385 45.07 23.97 20.66
N LYS A 386 45.85 23.50 19.69
CA LYS A 386 47.31 23.28 19.83
C LYS A 386 48.14 24.51 19.46
N GLY A 387 47.52 25.67 19.24
CA GLY A 387 48.16 26.95 19.00
C GLY A 387 48.25 27.35 17.53
N GLY A 388 47.62 26.63 16.62
CA GLY A 388 47.57 26.98 15.19
C GLY A 388 46.71 28.23 14.91
N ASN A 389 47.06 28.98 13.86
CA ASN A 389 46.29 30.14 13.41
C ASN A 389 45.08 29.69 12.59
N ARG A 390 43.88 29.98 13.08
CA ARG A 390 42.60 29.53 12.45
C ARG A 390 42.46 29.93 10.99
N GLN A 391 42.83 31.17 10.63
CA GLN A 391 42.66 31.66 9.26
C GLN A 391 43.65 31.01 8.29
N GLU A 392 44.90 30.84 8.72
CA GLU A 392 45.93 30.16 7.91
C GLU A 392 45.57 28.68 7.72
N LEU A 393 45.16 28.02 8.80
CA LEU A 393 44.76 26.60 8.75
C LEU A 393 43.53 26.38 7.87
N HIS A 394 42.56 27.28 7.92
CA HIS A 394 41.38 27.23 7.06
C HIS A 394 41.75 27.30 5.57
N GLU A 395 42.62 28.24 5.18
CA GLU A 395 43.04 28.36 3.78
C GLU A 395 43.88 27.18 3.32
N LYS A 396 44.72 26.64 4.19
CA LYS A 396 45.47 25.40 3.91
C LYS A 396 44.54 24.19 3.72
N ILE A 397 43.60 23.99 4.63
CA ILE A 397 42.60 22.89 4.50
C ILE A 397 41.80 23.05 3.20
N ARG A 398 41.36 24.29 2.86
CA ARG A 398 40.67 24.53 1.60
C ARG A 398 41.50 24.10 0.40
N THR A 399 42.77 24.51 0.36
CA THR A 399 43.69 24.12 -0.72
C THR A 399 43.93 22.63 -0.78
N TYR A 400 44.23 21.96 0.36
CA TYR A 400 44.47 20.54 0.42
C TYR A 400 43.24 19.72 0.08
N ALA A 401 42.06 20.18 0.51
CA ALA A 401 40.81 19.52 0.15
C ALA A 401 40.51 19.58 -1.37
N MET A 402 40.82 20.70 -2.01
CA MET A 402 40.67 20.81 -3.47
C MET A 402 41.68 19.91 -4.21
N GLU A 403 42.93 19.87 -3.76
CA GLU A 403 43.96 19.02 -4.34
C GLU A 403 43.63 17.51 -4.14
N ALA A 404 43.23 17.14 -2.92
CA ALA A 404 42.79 15.76 -2.64
C ALA A 404 41.53 15.39 -3.47
N GLY A 405 40.57 16.32 -3.61
CA GLY A 405 39.42 16.14 -4.46
C GLY A 405 39.77 15.96 -5.95
N LYS A 406 40.75 16.72 -6.44
CA LYS A 406 41.31 16.58 -7.78
C LYS A 406 41.97 15.22 -7.96
N GLN A 407 42.80 14.79 -7.02
CA GLN A 407 43.47 13.50 -7.03
C GLN A 407 42.47 12.36 -7.12
N VAL A 408 41.40 12.39 -6.32
CA VAL A 408 40.34 11.38 -6.36
C VAL A 408 39.60 11.35 -7.71
N LYS A 409 39.27 12.52 -8.27
CA LYS A 409 38.39 12.61 -9.47
C LYS A 409 39.17 12.51 -10.78
N GLU A 410 40.36 13.09 -10.86
CA GLU A 410 41.15 13.14 -12.10
C GLU A 410 42.14 11.97 -12.19
N GLU A 411 42.76 11.60 -11.07
CA GLU A 411 43.81 10.57 -11.05
C GLU A 411 43.25 9.19 -10.62
N GLY A 412 42.03 9.12 -10.08
CA GLY A 412 41.42 7.87 -9.60
C GLY A 412 42.12 7.28 -8.36
N LEU A 413 42.87 8.09 -7.61
CA LEU A 413 43.59 7.68 -6.42
C LEU A 413 42.74 7.86 -5.15
N GLU A 414 43.20 7.29 -4.04
CA GLU A 414 42.54 7.45 -2.74
C GLU A 414 42.66 8.91 -2.23
N ASN A 415 41.74 9.29 -1.35
CA ASN A 415 41.72 10.61 -0.69
C ASN A 415 42.94 10.73 0.25
N ASP A 416 43.85 11.67 -0.03
CA ASP A 416 45.07 11.90 0.72
C ASP A 416 45.03 13.16 1.58
N LEU A 417 43.86 13.73 1.81
CA LEU A 417 43.73 14.99 2.61
C LEU A 417 44.39 14.89 3.98
N ILE A 418 44.26 13.76 4.65
CA ILE A 418 44.83 13.48 5.97
C ILE A 418 46.36 13.48 5.90
N GLU A 419 46.93 12.84 4.89
CA GLU A 419 48.38 12.79 4.70
C GLU A 419 48.98 14.16 4.44
N ARG A 420 48.29 15.02 3.67
CA ARG A 420 48.65 16.41 3.42
C ARG A 420 48.66 17.25 4.71
N ILE A 421 47.63 17.07 5.54
CA ILE A 421 47.51 17.77 6.84
C ILE A 421 48.64 17.34 7.79
N LEU A 422 48.91 16.00 7.86
CA LEU A 422 49.96 15.46 8.72
C LEU A 422 51.37 15.90 8.27
N ALA A 423 51.58 16.08 6.97
CA ALA A 423 52.85 16.52 6.43
C ALA A 423 53.16 18.04 6.68
N ASP A 424 52.14 18.84 7.05
CA ASP A 424 52.29 20.26 7.33
C ASP A 424 52.47 20.55 8.83
N PRO A 425 53.66 20.94 9.29
CA PRO A 425 53.92 21.20 10.71
C PRO A 425 53.06 22.27 11.34
N SER A 426 52.43 23.17 10.55
CA SER A 426 51.58 24.23 11.09
C SER A 426 50.33 23.76 11.76
N PHE A 427 49.88 22.53 11.46
CA PHE A 427 48.74 21.91 12.15
C PHE A 427 49.11 21.39 13.55
N GLY A 428 50.36 21.00 13.78
CA GLY A 428 50.82 20.47 15.07
C GLY A 428 50.11 19.20 15.51
N LEU A 429 49.48 18.49 14.54
CA LEU A 429 48.69 17.27 14.80
C LEU A 429 49.52 16.03 14.52
N LYS A 430 49.28 15.00 15.32
CA LYS A 430 49.80 13.66 15.11
C LYS A 430 48.68 12.76 14.51
N ARG A 431 49.07 11.59 14.01
CA ARG A 431 48.11 10.64 13.44
C ARG A 431 47.03 10.26 14.46
N GLU A 432 47.40 10.01 15.70
CA GLU A 432 46.51 9.66 16.77
C GLU A 432 45.44 10.73 17.04
N ASP A 433 45.81 12.02 16.92
CA ASP A 433 44.88 13.15 17.07
C ASP A 433 43.80 13.12 16.00
N ILE A 434 44.22 12.89 14.75
CA ILE A 434 43.29 12.82 13.60
C ILE A 434 42.41 11.57 13.65
N GLU A 435 42.96 10.41 14.00
CA GLU A 435 42.20 9.19 14.16
C GLU A 435 41.13 9.31 15.24
N ALA A 436 41.40 10.04 16.32
CA ALA A 436 40.42 10.34 17.36
C ALA A 436 39.24 11.23 16.86
N VAL A 437 39.47 12.05 15.85
CA VAL A 437 38.43 12.86 15.21
C VAL A 437 37.65 12.06 14.15
N LEU A 438 38.30 11.16 13.43
CA LEU A 438 37.71 10.38 12.35
C LEU A 438 36.87 9.18 12.86
N VAL A 439 35.99 9.42 13.82
CA VAL A 439 35.06 8.45 14.37
C VAL A 439 33.66 8.73 13.80
N PRO A 440 33.13 7.90 12.88
CA PRO A 440 31.87 8.17 12.20
C PRO A 440 30.69 8.42 13.13
N GLU A 441 30.65 7.76 14.28
CA GLU A 441 29.61 7.85 15.28
C GLU A 441 29.42 9.29 15.81
N ASN A 442 30.47 10.10 15.79
CA ASN A 442 30.46 11.51 16.24
C ASN A 442 29.79 12.46 15.23
N TYR A 443 29.47 12.01 14.03
CA TYR A 443 28.97 12.85 12.93
C TYR A 443 27.51 12.56 12.54
N THR A 444 26.81 11.70 13.29
CA THR A 444 25.43 11.29 12.99
C THR A 444 24.37 12.26 13.57
N GLY A 445 24.80 13.29 14.29
CA GLY A 445 23.90 14.25 14.95
C GLY A 445 22.92 13.53 15.89
N ARG A 446 21.65 13.87 15.84
CA ARG A 446 20.56 13.27 16.63
C ARG A 446 19.89 12.07 15.94
N SER A 447 20.55 11.43 14.99
CA SER A 447 19.90 10.36 14.19
C SER A 447 19.35 9.22 15.07
N SER A 448 20.11 8.76 16.06
CA SER A 448 19.73 7.67 16.96
C SER A 448 18.55 8.06 17.87
N GLU A 449 18.62 9.26 18.48
CA GLU A 449 17.53 9.77 19.33
C GLU A 449 16.26 9.97 18.51
N GLN A 450 16.34 10.54 17.29
CA GLN A 450 15.20 10.72 16.41
C GLN A 450 14.53 9.40 16.03
N VAL A 451 15.29 8.33 15.83
CA VAL A 451 14.71 6.99 15.62
C VAL A 451 13.94 6.54 16.85
N THR A 452 14.54 6.64 18.03
CA THR A 452 13.91 6.21 19.30
C THR A 452 12.64 6.99 19.58
N GLU A 453 12.69 8.32 19.46
CA GLU A 453 11.54 9.22 19.64
C GLU A 453 10.42 8.90 18.64
N PHE A 454 10.75 8.80 17.36
CA PHE A 454 9.77 8.52 16.29
C PHE A 454 9.09 7.16 16.46
N LEU A 455 9.87 6.12 16.79
CA LEU A 455 9.29 4.79 17.02
C LEU A 455 8.37 4.76 18.26
N ALA A 456 8.74 5.47 19.33
CA ALA A 456 7.92 5.53 20.52
C ALA A 456 6.65 6.37 20.37
N GLU A 457 6.75 7.52 19.71
CA GLU A 457 5.66 8.51 19.66
C GLU A 457 4.71 8.29 18.49
N CYS A 458 5.23 7.90 17.30
CA CYS A 458 4.44 7.79 16.09
C CYS A 458 4.10 6.34 15.72
N VAL A 459 5.05 5.41 15.88
CA VAL A 459 4.88 4.03 15.38
C VAL A 459 4.22 3.13 16.42
N LYS A 460 4.70 3.17 17.66
CA LYS A 460 4.19 2.30 18.73
C LYS A 460 2.67 2.38 18.92
N PRO A 461 2.03 3.56 18.94
CA PRO A 461 0.57 3.64 19.05
C PRO A 461 -0.17 2.90 17.93
N VAL A 462 0.36 2.93 16.72
CA VAL A 462 -0.20 2.20 15.57
C VAL A 462 -0.04 0.70 15.74
N LEU A 463 1.15 0.24 16.11
CA LEU A 463 1.40 -1.19 16.31
C LEU A 463 0.61 -1.75 17.51
N ASP A 464 0.43 -1.00 18.55
CA ASP A 464 -0.42 -1.38 19.70
C ASP A 464 -1.88 -1.52 19.27
N LYS A 465 -2.41 -0.57 18.47
CA LYS A 465 -3.77 -0.60 17.91
C LYS A 465 -4.01 -1.83 17.03
N TYR A 466 -3.01 -2.26 16.29
CA TYR A 466 -3.09 -3.37 15.34
C TYR A 466 -2.28 -4.59 15.75
N SER A 467 -2.05 -4.79 17.04
CA SER A 467 -1.19 -5.86 17.57
C SER A 467 -1.56 -7.27 17.11
N SER A 468 -2.84 -7.52 16.80
CA SER A 468 -3.32 -8.79 16.25
C SER A 468 -2.99 -9.01 14.76
N LEU A 469 -2.54 -7.98 14.04
CA LEU A 469 -2.36 -8.02 12.57
C LEU A 469 -0.90 -8.07 12.11
N THR A 470 0.08 -7.99 13.04
CA THR A 470 1.51 -7.77 12.72
C THR A 470 2.30 -9.00 12.29
N HIS A 471 1.68 -10.15 12.05
CA HIS A 471 2.38 -11.44 11.89
C HIS A 471 2.16 -12.11 10.52
N GLU A 472 1.90 -11.36 9.47
CA GLU A 472 1.80 -11.96 8.14
C GLU A 472 3.16 -12.29 7.54
N SER A 473 3.28 -13.52 7.04
CA SER A 473 4.33 -13.91 6.10
C SER A 473 3.77 -13.89 4.68
N ALA A 474 4.43 -13.21 3.75
CA ALA A 474 4.02 -13.24 2.35
C ALA A 474 4.78 -14.35 1.60
N GLU A 475 4.07 -15.32 1.07
CA GLU A 475 4.62 -16.23 0.07
C GLU A 475 4.70 -15.51 -1.28
N ILE A 476 5.88 -15.49 -1.87
CA ILE A 476 6.09 -14.94 -3.21
C ILE A 476 6.29 -16.10 -4.18
N ASN A 477 5.44 -16.16 -5.21
CA ASN A 477 5.53 -17.18 -6.27
C ASN A 477 6.44 -16.76 -7.44
N VAL A 478 7.32 -15.78 -7.25
CA VAL A 478 8.17 -15.22 -8.32
C VAL A 478 9.54 -14.79 -7.81
#